data_b7e9ec0cfedae80246d74b972dff64ea
#
_entry.id   b7e9ec0cfedae80246d74b972dff64ea
#
_cell.length_a   1.000
_cell.length_b   1.000
_cell.length_c   1.000
_cell.angle_alpha   90.00
_cell.angle_beta   90.00
_cell.angle_gamma   90.00
#
_symmetry.space_group_name_H-M   'P 1'
#
loop_
_entity.id
_entity.type
_entity.pdbx_description
1 polymer ?
#
loop_
_entity_poly.entity_id
_entity_poly.type
_entity_poly.pdbx_seq_one_letter_code
_entity_poly.pdbx_strand_id
1 'polypeptide(L)'
;MPTLHLLSYREYRGILKEYSVIFYYLPFFGYMYRHRVELCLAECKGGDNILEIGFGSGLTFLNLDAIYKKVHGLDLTCDIEQVSQVFASHGVHPDLKNGDILKMPYENNQFDTVLLISILEHLKAHELEQAFSEIKRVLKPGGQVVYGVPVERPFMVFMFRILGYDIRDHHFSTEKDISQTAGRFLKKISVQAMKAFPSFFGDVYEIGHFIKP
;
A
#
# COMPACT_ATOMS: atom_id res chain seq x y z
N MET A 1 -0.14 -17.33 6.36
CA MET A 1 -0.30 -16.00 5.73
C MET A 1 -1.43 -15.30 6.44
N PRO A 2 -1.31 -14.00 6.81
CA PRO A 2 -2.39 -13.30 7.48
C PRO A 2 -3.61 -13.21 6.55
N THR A 3 -4.80 -13.29 7.13
CA THR A 3 -6.07 -13.05 6.42
C THR A 3 -6.41 -11.56 6.54
N LEU A 4 -6.81 -10.92 5.46
CA LEU A 4 -7.24 -9.52 5.50
C LEU A 4 -8.60 -9.41 6.22
N HIS A 5 -8.62 -8.72 7.34
CA HIS A 5 -9.81 -8.43 8.13
C HIS A 5 -10.41 -7.12 7.63
N LEU A 6 -11.62 -7.19 7.12
CA LEU A 6 -12.35 -6.04 6.59
C LEU A 6 -13.57 -5.72 7.48
N LEU A 7 -13.89 -4.44 7.62
CA LEU A 7 -15.20 -4.01 8.10
C LEU A 7 -16.28 -4.44 7.10
N SER A 8 -17.56 -4.33 7.47
CA SER A 8 -18.62 -4.56 6.48
C SER A 8 -18.57 -3.52 5.35
N TYR A 9 -18.98 -3.90 4.14
CA TYR A 9 -19.00 -2.98 3.01
C TYR A 9 -19.81 -1.69 3.27
N ARG A 10 -20.85 -1.81 4.12
CA ARG A 10 -21.70 -0.65 4.48
C ARG A 10 -20.94 0.41 5.28
N GLU A 11 -19.99 0.01 6.10
CA GLU A 11 -19.18 0.91 6.92
C GLU A 11 -18.18 1.70 6.07
N TYR A 12 -17.67 1.09 4.99
CA TYR A 12 -16.83 1.79 4.04
C TYR A 12 -17.59 2.75 3.12
N ARG A 13 -18.90 2.62 2.94
CA ARG A 13 -19.69 3.45 1.99
C ARG A 13 -19.61 4.95 2.26
N GLY A 14 -19.39 5.34 3.51
CA GLY A 14 -19.20 6.74 3.88
C GLY A 14 -17.84 7.30 3.45
N ILE A 15 -16.82 6.44 3.41
CA ILE A 15 -15.42 6.79 3.11
C ILE A 15 -15.16 6.78 1.57
N LEU A 16 -16.03 6.18 0.80
CA LEU A 16 -15.85 5.73 -0.58
C LEU A 16 -16.11 6.83 -1.63
N LYS A 17 -15.50 7.97 -1.61
CA LYS A 17 -15.67 8.87 -2.78
C LYS A 17 -14.86 8.46 -4.01
N GLU A 18 -13.77 7.68 -3.87
CA GLU A 18 -12.86 7.43 -5.00
C GLU A 18 -12.28 6.00 -5.11
N TYR A 19 -12.52 5.09 -4.16
CA TYR A 19 -11.85 3.79 -4.14
C TYR A 19 -12.81 2.62 -4.29
N SER A 20 -12.49 1.71 -5.19
CA SER A 20 -13.31 0.53 -5.52
C SER A 20 -13.24 -0.56 -4.45
N VAL A 21 -13.55 -0.23 -3.19
CA VAL A 21 -13.59 -1.20 -2.07
C VAL A 21 -14.55 -2.35 -2.39
N ILE A 22 -15.56 -2.13 -3.23
CA ILE A 22 -16.48 -3.17 -3.66
C ILE A 22 -15.76 -4.40 -4.24
N PHE A 23 -14.64 -4.20 -4.93
CA PHE A 23 -13.88 -5.33 -5.50
C PHE A 23 -13.37 -6.31 -4.46
N TYR A 24 -13.13 -5.88 -3.22
CA TYR A 24 -12.71 -6.76 -2.12
C TYR A 24 -13.83 -7.71 -1.64
N TYR A 25 -15.10 -7.39 -1.93
CA TYR A 25 -16.27 -8.17 -1.54
C TYR A 25 -16.86 -9.03 -2.67
N LEU A 26 -16.39 -8.85 -3.90
CA LEU A 26 -16.86 -9.66 -5.03
C LEU A 26 -16.33 -11.11 -4.91
N PRO A 27 -17.15 -12.14 -5.24
CA PRO A 27 -16.78 -13.55 -5.00
C PRO A 27 -15.46 -13.96 -5.67
N PHE A 28 -15.20 -13.59 -6.91
CA PHE A 28 -14.03 -14.02 -7.66
C PHE A 28 -12.88 -12.98 -7.58
N PHE A 29 -13.19 -11.74 -7.91
CA PHE A 29 -12.22 -10.65 -7.89
C PHE A 29 -11.72 -10.34 -6.47
N GLY A 30 -12.59 -10.47 -5.47
CA GLY A 30 -12.26 -10.22 -4.07
C GLY A 30 -11.13 -11.11 -3.54
N TYR A 31 -11.00 -12.33 -4.03
CA TYR A 31 -9.85 -13.16 -3.69
C TYR A 31 -8.53 -12.52 -4.12
N MET A 32 -8.41 -12.10 -5.37
CA MET A 32 -7.18 -11.49 -5.88
C MET A 32 -6.89 -10.13 -5.21
N TYR A 33 -7.94 -9.32 -5.01
CA TYR A 33 -7.80 -8.02 -4.35
C TYR A 33 -7.38 -8.14 -2.87
N ARG A 34 -7.90 -9.12 -2.15
CA ARG A 34 -7.47 -9.41 -0.78
C ARG A 34 -6.07 -10.01 -0.73
N HIS A 35 -5.81 -10.98 -1.60
CA HIS A 35 -4.55 -11.72 -1.61
C HIS A 35 -3.33 -10.80 -1.81
N ARG A 36 -3.40 -9.77 -2.70
CA ARG A 36 -2.30 -8.80 -2.87
C ARG A 36 -1.98 -8.03 -1.59
N VAL A 37 -3.02 -7.65 -0.82
CA VAL A 37 -2.87 -6.96 0.47
C VAL A 37 -2.31 -7.92 1.52
N GLU A 38 -2.82 -9.15 1.57
CA GLU A 38 -2.36 -10.20 2.49
C GLU A 38 -0.89 -10.55 2.29
N LEU A 39 -0.40 -10.52 1.04
CA LEU A 39 1.02 -10.69 0.74
C LEU A 39 1.88 -9.53 1.28
N CYS A 40 1.41 -8.29 1.19
CA CYS A 40 2.08 -7.15 1.81
C CYS A 40 2.07 -7.24 3.34
N LEU A 41 0.92 -7.58 3.93
CA LEU A 41 0.78 -7.77 5.38
C LEU A 41 1.66 -8.90 5.92
N ALA A 42 1.91 -9.96 5.12
CA ALA A 42 2.78 -11.08 5.51
C ALA A 42 4.24 -10.66 5.72
N GLU A 43 4.68 -9.59 5.07
CA GLU A 43 6.02 -9.02 5.25
C GLU A 43 6.10 -8.06 6.46
N CYS A 44 4.96 -7.63 7.00
CA CYS A 44 4.90 -6.77 8.19
C CYS A 44 5.16 -7.58 9.47
N LYS A 45 6.27 -7.28 10.16
CA LYS A 45 6.74 -8.07 11.32
C LYS A 45 6.19 -7.61 12.68
N GLY A 46 5.34 -6.59 12.70
CA GLY A 46 4.92 -5.93 13.94
C GLY A 46 6.00 -4.98 14.50
N GLY A 47 5.67 -4.28 15.56
CA GLY A 47 6.57 -3.31 16.19
C GLY A 47 5.85 -2.25 16.99
N ASP A 48 6.56 -1.14 17.26
CA ASP A 48 5.97 -0.02 17.98
C ASP A 48 5.14 0.88 17.04
N ASN A 49 5.72 1.30 15.91
CA ASN A 49 5.08 2.27 15.01
C ASN A 49 5.12 1.80 13.56
N ILE A 50 3.97 1.79 12.91
CA ILE A 50 3.87 1.65 11.45
C ILE A 50 3.30 2.92 10.83
N LEU A 51 3.77 3.26 9.64
CA LEU A 51 3.18 4.28 8.78
C LEU A 51 2.64 3.62 7.52
N GLU A 52 1.34 3.71 7.28
CA GLU A 52 0.75 3.40 5.98
C GLU A 52 0.59 4.68 5.16
N ILE A 53 1.17 4.67 3.95
CA ILE A 53 1.10 5.79 3.02
C ILE A 53 0.10 5.45 1.92
N GLY A 54 -0.85 6.38 1.67
CA GLY A 54 -1.97 6.15 0.77
C GLY A 54 -3.00 5.19 1.37
N PHE A 55 -3.32 5.35 2.66
CA PHE A 55 -4.21 4.44 3.38
C PHE A 55 -5.66 4.43 2.85
N GLY A 56 -6.08 5.48 2.11
CA GLY A 56 -7.42 5.59 1.53
C GLY A 56 -8.53 5.32 2.53
N SER A 57 -9.23 4.21 2.38
CA SER A 57 -10.31 3.80 3.30
C SER A 57 -9.83 2.99 4.52
N GLY A 58 -8.53 2.81 4.74
CA GLY A 58 -7.97 2.10 5.90
C GLY A 58 -8.19 0.58 5.89
N LEU A 59 -8.18 -0.04 4.71
CA LEU A 59 -8.46 -1.49 4.55
C LEU A 59 -7.57 -2.40 5.42
N THR A 60 -6.38 -1.94 5.76
CA THR A 60 -5.37 -2.70 6.50
C THR A 60 -5.41 -2.45 8.01
N PHE A 61 -6.07 -1.38 8.47
CA PHE A 61 -5.95 -0.89 9.85
C PHE A 61 -6.29 -1.91 10.92
N LEU A 62 -7.32 -2.76 10.70
CA LEU A 62 -7.64 -3.84 11.64
C LEU A 62 -6.49 -4.86 11.78
N ASN A 63 -5.79 -5.15 10.69
CA ASN A 63 -4.65 -6.07 10.70
C ASN A 63 -3.42 -5.41 11.31
N LEU A 64 -3.17 -4.13 11.00
CA LEU A 64 -2.01 -3.40 11.50
C LEU A 64 -2.10 -3.14 13.00
N ASP A 65 -3.28 -2.75 13.50
CA ASP A 65 -3.53 -2.51 14.92
C ASP A 65 -3.32 -3.77 15.79
N ALA A 66 -3.55 -4.95 15.20
CA ALA A 66 -3.34 -6.22 15.88
C ALA A 66 -1.85 -6.56 16.13
N ILE A 67 -0.90 -5.95 15.38
CA ILE A 67 0.52 -6.30 15.42
C ILE A 67 1.46 -5.11 15.70
N TYR A 68 0.96 -3.87 15.64
CA TYR A 68 1.72 -2.67 16.00
C TYR A 68 1.07 -1.96 17.18
N LYS A 69 1.88 -1.33 18.03
CA LYS A 69 1.35 -0.55 19.18
C LYS A 69 0.66 0.73 18.72
N LYS A 70 1.13 1.30 17.60
CA LYS A 70 0.56 2.52 17.03
C LYS A 70 0.56 2.47 15.50
N VAL A 71 -0.62 2.68 14.91
CA VAL A 71 -0.81 2.80 13.47
C VAL A 71 -0.89 4.28 13.11
N HIS A 72 -0.07 4.70 12.15
CA HIS A 72 -0.12 6.03 11.55
C HIS A 72 -0.52 5.91 10.09
N GLY A 73 -1.26 6.88 9.59
CA GLY A 73 -1.64 6.97 8.19
C GLY A 73 -1.30 8.33 7.59
N LEU A 74 -0.77 8.32 6.36
CA LEU A 74 -0.56 9.51 5.54
C LEU A 74 -1.30 9.33 4.23
N ASP A 75 -2.18 10.27 3.88
CA ASP A 75 -2.89 10.27 2.61
C ASP A 75 -3.00 11.69 2.07
N LEU A 76 -2.97 11.85 0.75
CA LEU A 76 -2.98 13.16 0.13
C LEU A 76 -4.36 13.84 0.21
N THR A 77 -5.43 13.08 0.07
CA THR A 77 -6.80 13.60 -0.17
C THR A 77 -7.89 12.98 0.69
N CYS A 78 -7.56 12.00 1.55
CA CYS A 78 -8.53 11.26 2.32
C CYS A 78 -9.27 12.14 3.34
N ASP A 79 -10.54 11.85 3.58
CA ASP A 79 -11.30 12.42 4.69
C ASP A 79 -10.91 11.70 6.00
N ILE A 80 -9.92 12.29 6.68
CA ILE A 80 -9.34 11.75 7.92
C ILE A 80 -10.39 11.61 9.01
N GLU A 81 -11.27 12.61 9.16
CA GLU A 81 -12.25 12.62 10.23
C GLU A 81 -13.21 11.44 10.08
N GLN A 82 -13.70 11.21 8.87
CA GLN A 82 -14.61 10.14 8.57
C GLN A 82 -13.95 8.75 8.76
N VAL A 83 -12.72 8.56 8.28
CA VAL A 83 -11.96 7.31 8.50
C VAL A 83 -11.75 7.08 10.00
N SER A 84 -11.31 8.10 10.73
CA SER A 84 -11.07 8.00 12.18
C SER A 84 -12.33 7.61 12.94
N GLN A 85 -13.48 8.21 12.62
CA GLN A 85 -14.75 7.89 13.27
C GLN A 85 -15.18 6.44 13.03
N VAL A 86 -15.05 5.93 11.80
CA VAL A 86 -15.40 4.56 11.47
C VAL A 86 -14.54 3.58 12.26
N PHE A 87 -13.21 3.75 12.27
CA PHE A 87 -12.32 2.83 12.97
C PHE A 87 -12.40 2.96 14.50
N ALA A 88 -12.65 4.15 15.03
CA ALA A 88 -12.87 4.37 16.47
C ALA A 88 -14.07 3.55 16.99
N SER A 89 -15.12 3.36 16.20
CA SER A 89 -16.27 2.52 16.55
C SER A 89 -15.92 1.04 16.72
N HIS A 90 -14.77 0.63 16.16
CA HIS A 90 -14.19 -0.73 16.29
C HIS A 90 -13.01 -0.80 17.27
N GLY A 91 -12.77 0.28 18.04
CA GLY A 91 -11.68 0.34 19.02
C GLY A 91 -10.30 0.55 18.41
N VAL A 92 -10.20 0.88 17.12
CA VAL A 92 -8.95 1.17 16.43
C VAL A 92 -8.79 2.68 16.26
N HIS A 93 -7.67 3.24 16.74
CA HIS A 93 -7.43 4.68 16.80
C HIS A 93 -6.14 5.06 16.06
N PRO A 94 -6.11 5.03 14.71
CA PRO A 94 -4.95 5.40 13.95
C PRO A 94 -4.67 6.91 14.02
N ASP A 95 -3.40 7.29 14.02
CA ASP A 95 -2.95 8.70 13.94
C ASP A 95 -2.86 9.10 12.45
N LEU A 96 -3.89 9.74 11.94
CA LEU A 96 -4.03 10.05 10.51
C LEU A 96 -3.66 11.49 10.20
N LYS A 97 -2.96 11.69 9.07
CA LYS A 97 -2.62 13.02 8.55
C LYS A 97 -2.85 13.10 7.04
N ASN A 98 -3.29 14.27 6.57
CA ASN A 98 -3.14 14.60 5.16
C ASN A 98 -1.71 15.09 4.91
N GLY A 99 -1.12 14.64 3.82
CA GLY A 99 0.22 15.05 3.44
C GLY A 99 0.75 14.30 2.23
N ASP A 100 1.86 14.83 1.72
CA ASP A 100 2.52 14.32 0.54
C ASP A 100 3.70 13.41 0.95
N ILE A 101 3.81 12.24 0.33
CA ILE A 101 4.94 11.32 0.48
C ILE A 101 6.28 11.99 0.16
N LEU A 102 6.28 13.00 -0.72
CA LEU A 102 7.48 13.74 -1.13
C LEU A 102 8.01 14.67 -0.04
N LYS A 103 7.18 14.98 0.97
CA LYS A 103 7.55 15.82 2.12
C LYS A 103 6.70 15.42 3.33
N MET A 104 7.06 14.31 3.96
CA MET A 104 6.29 13.75 5.06
C MET A 104 6.40 14.57 6.36
N PRO A 105 5.26 14.86 7.05
CA PRO A 105 5.25 15.64 8.30
C PRO A 105 5.59 14.78 9.52
N TYR A 106 6.67 14.01 9.43
CA TYR A 106 7.17 13.09 10.46
C TYR A 106 8.64 13.32 10.75
N GLU A 107 9.07 12.94 11.95
CA GLU A 107 10.45 13.04 12.39
C GLU A 107 11.34 11.96 11.77
N ASN A 108 12.66 12.17 11.82
CA ASN A 108 13.62 11.16 11.41
C ASN A 108 13.55 9.94 12.34
N ASN A 109 13.70 8.74 11.80
CA ASN A 109 13.78 7.50 12.57
C ASN A 109 12.57 7.25 13.50
N GLN A 110 11.36 7.54 13.02
CA GLN A 110 10.13 7.42 13.79
C GLN A 110 9.50 6.03 13.67
N PHE A 111 9.60 5.38 12.50
CA PHE A 111 8.82 4.18 12.18
C PHE A 111 9.67 2.91 12.11
N ASP A 112 9.10 1.81 12.61
CA ASP A 112 9.65 0.46 12.46
C ASP A 112 9.33 -0.08 11.05
N THR A 113 8.15 0.27 10.54
CA THR A 113 7.68 -0.15 9.22
C THR A 113 7.00 1.01 8.47
N VAL A 114 7.25 1.11 7.17
CA VAL A 114 6.47 1.91 6.23
C VAL A 114 5.80 0.96 5.24
N LEU A 115 4.48 1.07 5.05
CA LEU A 115 3.67 0.25 4.15
C LEU A 115 3.07 1.13 3.05
N LEU A 116 3.18 0.68 1.79
CA LEU A 116 2.56 1.33 0.63
C LEU A 116 1.90 0.27 -0.25
N ILE A 117 0.62 0.42 -0.53
CA ILE A 117 -0.15 -0.52 -1.36
C ILE A 117 -0.76 0.22 -2.54
N SER A 118 -0.22 -0.01 -3.74
CA SER A 118 -0.66 0.64 -4.99
C SER A 118 -0.57 2.17 -4.93
N ILE A 119 0.61 2.68 -4.60
CA ILE A 119 0.93 4.12 -4.49
C ILE A 119 2.10 4.51 -5.38
N LEU A 120 3.19 3.74 -5.36
CA LEU A 120 4.46 4.14 -5.99
C LEU A 120 4.39 4.18 -7.51
N GLU A 121 3.49 3.44 -8.14
CA GLU A 121 3.24 3.47 -9.58
C GLU A 121 2.73 4.82 -10.11
N HIS A 122 2.14 5.63 -9.23
CA HIS A 122 1.64 6.96 -9.57
C HIS A 122 2.72 8.05 -9.52
N LEU A 123 3.92 7.73 -9.06
CA LEU A 123 5.04 8.67 -8.96
C LEU A 123 5.92 8.63 -10.21
N LYS A 124 6.37 9.80 -10.67
CA LYS A 124 7.37 9.93 -11.73
C LYS A 124 8.75 9.55 -11.20
N ALA A 125 9.71 9.31 -12.09
CA ALA A 125 11.05 8.85 -11.71
C ALA A 125 11.75 9.74 -10.66
N HIS A 126 11.69 11.08 -10.80
CA HIS A 126 12.28 12.00 -9.83
C HIS A 126 11.51 12.03 -8.49
N GLU A 127 10.19 11.83 -8.54
CA GLU A 127 9.34 11.73 -7.35
C GLU A 127 9.60 10.42 -6.59
N LEU A 128 9.87 9.31 -7.29
CA LEU A 128 10.29 8.05 -6.65
C LEU A 128 11.57 8.21 -5.84
N GLU A 129 12.58 8.90 -6.37
CA GLU A 129 13.83 9.15 -5.65
C GLU A 129 13.58 9.99 -4.39
N GLN A 130 12.76 11.03 -4.49
CA GLN A 130 12.37 11.85 -3.35
C GLN A 130 11.58 11.07 -2.31
N ALA A 131 10.59 10.27 -2.75
CA ALA A 131 9.78 9.42 -1.89
C ALA A 131 10.64 8.40 -1.11
N PHE A 132 11.56 7.69 -1.79
CA PHE A 132 12.46 6.74 -1.11
C PHE A 132 13.48 7.42 -0.19
N SER A 133 13.89 8.66 -0.50
CA SER A 133 14.68 9.48 0.43
C SER A 133 13.90 9.79 1.70
N GLU A 134 12.64 10.20 1.58
CA GLU A 134 11.75 10.48 2.72
C GLU A 134 11.41 9.20 3.50
N ILE A 135 11.10 8.09 2.82
CA ILE A 135 10.89 6.78 3.45
C ILE A 135 12.11 6.39 4.28
N LYS A 136 13.32 6.50 3.69
CA LYS A 136 14.57 6.22 4.43
C LYS A 136 14.74 7.15 5.62
N ARG A 137 14.37 8.44 5.49
CA ARG A 137 14.50 9.42 6.58
C ARG A 137 13.64 9.05 7.77
N VAL A 138 12.37 8.70 7.53
CA VAL A 138 11.40 8.43 8.62
C VAL A 138 11.54 7.03 9.21
N LEU A 139 12.12 6.07 8.50
CA LEU A 139 12.41 4.73 9.03
C LEU A 139 13.51 4.79 10.10
N LYS A 140 13.35 4.03 11.17
CA LYS A 140 14.42 3.73 12.15
C LYS A 140 15.55 2.96 11.48
N PRO A 141 16.82 3.02 11.98
CA PRO A 141 17.85 2.06 11.59
C PRO A 141 17.35 0.62 11.78
N GLY A 142 17.50 -0.23 10.77
CA GLY A 142 16.91 -1.58 10.76
C GLY A 142 15.40 -1.64 10.48
N GLY A 143 14.72 -0.51 10.39
CA GLY A 143 13.32 -0.43 10.00
C GLY A 143 13.10 -0.83 8.54
N GLN A 144 11.89 -1.27 8.22
CA GLN A 144 11.56 -1.86 6.92
C GLN A 144 10.54 -1.04 6.14
N VAL A 145 10.64 -1.09 4.81
CA VAL A 145 9.56 -0.70 3.91
C VAL A 145 9.02 -1.93 3.20
N VAL A 146 7.70 -2.04 3.15
CA VAL A 146 6.96 -3.02 2.35
C VAL A 146 6.10 -2.25 1.37
N TYR A 147 6.24 -2.57 0.09
CA TYR A 147 5.36 -2.01 -0.92
C TYR A 147 4.72 -3.10 -1.78
N GLY A 148 3.55 -2.81 -2.29
CA GLY A 148 2.89 -3.60 -3.31
C GLY A 148 2.49 -2.73 -4.49
N VAL A 149 2.81 -3.18 -5.71
CA VAL A 149 2.51 -2.45 -6.95
C VAL A 149 2.01 -3.37 -8.04
N PRO A 150 1.08 -2.92 -8.92
CA PRO A 150 0.63 -3.72 -10.05
C PRO A 150 1.78 -3.96 -11.05
N VAL A 151 1.80 -5.15 -11.64
CA VAL A 151 2.71 -5.48 -12.75
C VAL A 151 1.96 -5.29 -14.06
N GLU A 152 2.42 -4.34 -14.86
CA GLU A 152 1.79 -4.04 -16.15
C GLU A 152 2.21 -5.06 -17.21
N ARG A 153 1.32 -6.02 -17.51
CA ARG A 153 1.48 -6.93 -18.63
C ARG A 153 0.68 -6.41 -19.83
N PRO A 154 1.21 -6.55 -21.06
CA PRO A 154 0.50 -6.11 -22.28
C PRO A 154 -0.93 -6.62 -22.38
N PHE A 155 -1.17 -7.85 -21.95
CA PHE A 155 -2.49 -8.46 -21.92
C PHE A 155 -3.44 -7.78 -20.91
N MET A 156 -2.95 -7.46 -19.71
CA MET A 156 -3.73 -6.75 -18.69
C MET A 156 -4.11 -5.35 -19.18
N VAL A 157 -3.14 -4.62 -19.72
CA VAL A 157 -3.37 -3.29 -20.32
C VAL A 157 -4.43 -3.37 -21.43
N PHE A 158 -4.32 -4.36 -22.32
CA PHE A 158 -5.29 -4.58 -23.40
C PHE A 158 -6.70 -4.90 -22.86
N MET A 159 -6.80 -5.77 -21.86
CA MET A 159 -8.08 -6.15 -21.25
C MET A 159 -8.77 -4.97 -20.55
N PHE A 160 -8.02 -4.17 -19.78
CA PHE A 160 -8.59 -2.97 -19.15
C PHE A 160 -9.00 -1.91 -20.18
N ARG A 161 -8.26 -1.80 -21.29
CA ARG A 161 -8.61 -0.91 -22.39
C ARG A 161 -9.93 -1.29 -23.08
N ILE A 162 -10.23 -2.59 -23.23
CA ILE A 162 -11.52 -3.09 -23.71
C ILE A 162 -12.66 -2.72 -22.74
N LEU A 163 -12.35 -2.70 -21.42
CA LEU A 163 -13.31 -2.32 -20.38
C LEU A 163 -13.45 -0.79 -20.21
N GLY A 164 -12.79 0.01 -21.08
CA GLY A 164 -12.86 1.46 -21.07
C GLY A 164 -11.92 2.14 -20.06
N TYR A 165 -10.97 1.40 -19.49
CA TYR A 165 -9.98 1.91 -18.54
C TYR A 165 -8.57 1.91 -19.17
N ASP A 166 -7.95 3.06 -19.38
CA ASP A 166 -6.52 3.12 -19.72
C ASP A 166 -5.68 3.30 -18.45
N ILE A 167 -5.07 2.20 -18.00
CA ILE A 167 -4.24 2.18 -16.79
C ILE A 167 -3.02 3.10 -16.96
N ARG A 168 -2.52 3.28 -18.19
CA ARG A 168 -1.29 4.05 -18.49
C ARG A 168 -1.44 5.55 -18.27
N ASP A 169 -2.66 6.06 -18.22
CA ASP A 169 -2.91 7.49 -18.00
C ASP A 169 -2.57 7.92 -16.56
N HIS A 170 -2.43 6.96 -15.64
CA HIS A 170 -2.20 7.21 -14.21
C HIS A 170 -0.96 6.51 -13.64
N HIS A 171 -0.30 5.62 -14.40
CA HIS A 171 0.92 4.94 -13.96
C HIS A 171 2.13 5.51 -14.68
N PHE A 172 3.03 6.13 -13.93
CA PHE A 172 4.24 6.77 -14.45
C PHE A 172 5.50 5.92 -14.25
N SER A 173 5.46 4.95 -13.33
CA SER A 173 6.61 4.09 -12.99
C SER A 173 6.23 2.62 -12.99
N THR A 174 7.13 1.81 -13.55
CA THR A 174 6.97 0.35 -13.56
C THR A 174 7.48 -0.29 -12.26
N GLU A 175 7.09 -1.54 -12.00
CA GLU A 175 7.61 -2.34 -10.88
C GLU A 175 9.15 -2.40 -10.87
N LYS A 176 9.78 -2.39 -12.05
CA LYS A 176 11.24 -2.41 -12.18
C LYS A 176 11.88 -1.08 -11.76
N ASP A 177 11.29 0.05 -12.18
CA ASP A 177 11.77 1.38 -11.80
C ASP A 177 11.69 1.54 -10.29
N ILE A 178 10.58 1.10 -9.68
CA ILE A 178 10.34 1.16 -8.24
C ILE A 178 11.38 0.31 -7.49
N SER A 179 11.54 -0.97 -7.88
CA SER A 179 12.49 -1.89 -7.22
C SER A 179 13.95 -1.43 -7.36
N GLN A 180 14.33 -0.89 -8.53
CA GLN A 180 15.67 -0.35 -8.76
C GLN A 180 15.93 0.91 -7.91
N THR A 181 14.95 1.82 -7.87
CA THR A 181 15.08 3.04 -7.07
C THR A 181 15.14 2.71 -5.59
N ALA A 182 14.27 1.82 -5.08
CA ALA A 182 14.32 1.34 -3.69
C ALA A 182 15.71 0.81 -3.31
N GLY A 183 16.34 0.03 -4.20
CA GLY A 183 17.67 -0.57 -4.00
C GLY A 183 18.82 0.44 -3.93
N ARG A 184 18.62 1.68 -4.39
CA ARG A 184 19.64 2.76 -4.23
C ARG A 184 19.65 3.35 -2.82
N PHE A 185 18.51 3.33 -2.13
CA PHE A 185 18.33 3.95 -0.82
C PHE A 185 18.36 2.94 0.33
N LEU A 186 17.92 1.71 0.07
CA LEU A 186 17.63 0.69 1.06
C LEU A 186 18.20 -0.66 0.64
N LYS A 187 18.46 -1.54 1.61
CA LYS A 187 18.93 -2.90 1.36
C LYS A 187 17.75 -3.80 1.03
N LYS A 188 17.78 -4.42 -0.14
CA LYS A 188 16.78 -5.40 -0.58
C LYS A 188 16.80 -6.66 0.28
N ILE A 189 15.64 -7.10 0.74
CA ILE A 189 15.42 -8.38 1.41
C ILE A 189 14.77 -9.36 0.44
N SER A 190 13.60 -9.01 -0.11
CA SER A 190 12.89 -9.84 -1.07
C SER A 190 12.13 -8.98 -2.08
N VAL A 191 11.88 -9.56 -3.26
CA VAL A 191 10.88 -9.08 -4.21
C VAL A 191 10.13 -10.30 -4.69
N GLN A 192 8.83 -10.34 -4.49
CA GLN A 192 7.96 -11.46 -4.81
C GLN A 192 6.89 -11.02 -5.80
N ALA A 193 6.50 -11.93 -6.69
CA ALA A 193 5.43 -11.69 -7.65
C ALA A 193 4.20 -12.53 -7.32
N MET A 194 3.04 -11.90 -7.28
CA MET A 194 1.75 -12.58 -7.23
C MET A 194 1.32 -12.94 -8.66
N LYS A 195 1.04 -14.22 -8.89
CA LYS A 195 0.54 -14.70 -10.18
C LYS A 195 -0.98 -14.47 -10.30
N ALA A 196 -1.41 -14.18 -11.53
CA ALA A 196 -2.83 -14.19 -11.86
C ALA A 196 -3.44 -15.59 -11.67
N PHE A 197 -4.75 -15.63 -11.58
CA PHE A 197 -5.49 -16.89 -11.73
C PHE A 197 -6.42 -16.78 -12.97
N PRO A 198 -6.29 -17.69 -13.95
CA PRO A 198 -5.29 -18.77 -14.11
C PRO A 198 -3.85 -18.27 -14.29
N SER A 199 -2.86 -19.07 -13.82
CA SER A 199 -1.45 -18.67 -13.74
C SER A 199 -0.75 -18.36 -15.08
N PHE A 200 -1.34 -18.78 -16.21
CA PHE A 200 -0.79 -18.50 -17.54
C PHE A 200 -0.84 -17.01 -17.94
N PHE A 201 -1.63 -16.19 -17.23
CA PHE A 201 -1.62 -14.73 -17.42
C PHE A 201 -0.38 -14.05 -16.82
N GLY A 202 0.46 -14.81 -16.10
CA GLY A 202 1.71 -14.32 -15.52
C GLY A 202 1.55 -13.57 -14.22
N ASP A 203 2.56 -12.76 -13.91
CA ASP A 203 2.58 -11.95 -12.69
C ASP A 203 1.67 -10.72 -12.86
N VAL A 204 0.92 -10.38 -11.82
CA VAL A 204 -0.04 -9.27 -11.83
C VAL A 204 0.21 -8.25 -10.73
N TYR A 205 1.01 -8.61 -9.72
CA TYR A 205 1.34 -7.73 -8.61
C TYR A 205 2.73 -8.07 -8.08
N GLU A 206 3.54 -7.07 -7.74
CA GLU A 206 4.86 -7.24 -7.13
C GLU A 206 4.82 -6.73 -5.70
N ILE A 207 5.44 -7.48 -4.80
CA ILE A 207 5.64 -7.09 -3.40
C ILE A 207 7.14 -6.94 -3.17
N GLY A 208 7.58 -5.74 -2.80
CA GLY A 208 8.96 -5.44 -2.44
C GLY A 208 9.13 -5.25 -0.94
N HIS A 209 10.17 -5.86 -0.38
CA HIS A 209 10.56 -5.73 1.02
C HIS A 209 12.03 -5.31 1.11
N PHE A 210 12.26 -4.16 1.71
CA PHE A 210 13.59 -3.56 1.88
C PHE A 210 13.76 -3.06 3.32
N ILE A 211 15.02 -2.93 3.78
CA ILE A 211 15.34 -2.41 5.11
C ILE A 211 16.31 -1.24 5.03
N LYS A 212 16.18 -0.31 5.97
CA LYS A 212 17.15 0.75 6.19
C LYS A 212 18.39 0.14 6.85
N PRO A 213 19.59 0.24 6.23
CA PRO A 213 20.83 -0.24 6.83
C PRO A 213 21.21 0.55 8.10
#